data_88e8def6dbec7824331b3ee9e344821d
#
_entry.id   88e8def6dbec7824331b3ee9e344821d
#
_cell.length_a   1.000
_cell.length_b   1.000
_cell.length_c   1.000
_cell.angle_alpha   90.00
_cell.angle_beta   90.00
_cell.angle_gamma   90.00
#
_symmetry.space_group_name_H-M   'P 1'
#
loop_
_entity.id
_entity.type
_entity.pdbx_description
1 polymer ?
#
loop_
_entity_poly.entity_id
_entity_poly.type
_entity_poly.pdbx_seq_one_letter_code
_entity_poly.pdbx_strand_id
1 'polypeptide(L)'
;MKIPVSPPDIGPQEIEEVIAALHSGWITTGPRTKEFEKQIAAYCHTERAVCLNSATACMELTLRLLGIGPGDEVITSAYTYTATASVICHVGAQPVLIDTALGSLEMDYEKMANAITERTKAIIPVDLAGIVCDYDKIYGIVNARKACFRPSSPLQEAIGRITVLADAAHAFGAERHGRKCGSIADFTSFSFHAVKNLTTAEGGALTWLPVAGIDNEWLYKQFQLLSLHGQSKDALAKTQLGSWEYDIIAPNYKCNMTDIMAAIGLVQLQRYDRLLARRRELIGKYDRAFKACDTIEVLAHYGNDHASSGHLYLTRIKDTDEKRRNDIIVRMAERDIATNVHYKPLPMMTAYKNLGFDIVDFPHAYAMYRNEITLPLHTRLTDEETEYVISNYIDIISH
;
A
#
# COMPACT_ATOMS: atom_id res chain seq x y z
N MET A 1 4.90 -1.24 -31.36
CA MET A 1 3.95 -0.65 -30.40
C MET A 1 4.64 -0.73 -29.05
N LYS A 2 4.90 0.39 -28.36
CA LYS A 2 5.64 0.37 -27.09
C LYS A 2 4.66 0.41 -25.92
N ILE A 3 4.56 -0.67 -25.16
CA ILE A 3 3.60 -0.84 -24.05
C ILE A 3 4.33 -0.79 -22.70
N PRO A 4 4.18 0.30 -21.91
CA PRO A 4 4.76 0.41 -20.57
C PRO A 4 3.96 -0.41 -19.54
N VAL A 5 4.57 -0.72 -18.38
CA VAL A 5 3.93 -1.50 -17.31
C VAL A 5 2.79 -0.72 -16.65
N SER A 6 3.05 0.50 -16.19
CA SER A 6 2.09 1.32 -15.43
C SER A 6 2.44 2.81 -15.48
N PRO A 7 2.25 3.49 -16.62
CA PRO A 7 2.43 4.93 -16.71
C PRO A 7 1.30 5.66 -15.96
N PRO A 8 1.55 6.84 -15.38
CA PRO A 8 0.50 7.65 -14.76
C PRO A 8 -0.54 8.10 -15.79
N ASP A 9 -1.79 8.16 -15.37
CA ASP A 9 -2.91 8.69 -16.15
C ASP A 9 -3.19 10.13 -15.73
N ILE A 10 -2.48 11.06 -16.34
CA ILE A 10 -2.61 12.51 -16.12
C ILE A 10 -3.25 13.16 -17.34
N GLY A 11 -4.31 13.92 -17.12
CA GLY A 11 -5.05 14.64 -18.15
C GLY A 11 -5.01 16.16 -17.99
N PRO A 12 -5.72 16.89 -18.86
CA PRO A 12 -5.80 18.36 -18.79
C PRO A 12 -6.30 18.89 -17.44
N GLN A 13 -7.25 18.19 -16.81
CA GLN A 13 -7.85 18.62 -15.54
C GLN A 13 -6.84 18.64 -14.38
N GLU A 14 -5.96 17.61 -14.28
CA GLU A 14 -4.88 17.62 -13.29
C GLU A 14 -3.90 18.77 -13.55
N ILE A 15 -3.58 19.06 -14.81
CA ILE A 15 -2.68 20.16 -15.20
C ILE A 15 -3.29 21.50 -14.80
N GLU A 16 -4.57 21.73 -15.11
CA GLU A 16 -5.30 22.96 -14.78
C GLU A 16 -5.35 23.19 -13.26
N GLU A 17 -5.62 22.13 -12.47
CA GLU A 17 -5.70 22.26 -11.01
C GLU A 17 -4.32 22.53 -10.38
N VAL A 18 -3.23 21.95 -10.92
CA VAL A 18 -1.86 22.28 -10.51
C VAL A 18 -1.53 23.75 -10.84
N ILE A 19 -1.90 24.24 -12.03
CA ILE A 19 -1.75 25.65 -12.41
C ILE A 19 -2.52 26.54 -11.44
N ALA A 20 -3.77 26.19 -11.10
CA ALA A 20 -4.57 26.92 -10.13
C ALA A 20 -3.95 26.93 -8.73
N ALA A 21 -3.33 25.81 -8.31
CA ALA A 21 -2.58 25.75 -7.05
C ALA A 21 -1.40 26.73 -7.05
N LEU A 22 -0.61 26.75 -8.12
CA LEU A 22 0.52 27.67 -8.27
C LEU A 22 0.08 29.14 -8.25
N HIS A 23 -0.97 29.48 -8.98
CA HIS A 23 -1.53 30.86 -8.99
C HIS A 23 -2.11 31.30 -7.64
N SER A 24 -2.61 30.36 -6.83
CA SER A 24 -3.14 30.68 -5.50
C SER A 24 -2.08 31.13 -4.49
N GLY A 25 -0.80 30.84 -4.78
CA GLY A 25 0.32 31.06 -3.84
C GLY A 25 0.42 30.01 -2.73
N TRP A 26 -0.56 29.10 -2.59
CA TRP A 26 -0.49 27.96 -1.68
C TRP A 26 0.16 26.77 -2.36
N ILE A 27 1.47 26.58 -2.13
CA ILE A 27 2.28 25.52 -2.74
C ILE A 27 2.81 24.49 -1.73
N THR A 28 2.68 24.76 -0.44
CA THR A 28 2.93 23.81 0.67
C THR A 28 1.60 23.26 1.19
N THR A 29 1.57 22.63 2.37
CA THR A 29 0.32 22.15 2.99
C THR A 29 -0.65 23.33 3.21
N GLY A 30 -1.82 23.27 2.62
CA GLY A 30 -2.81 24.32 2.63
C GLY A 30 -4.24 23.81 2.42
N PRO A 31 -5.11 24.65 1.83
CA PRO A 31 -6.53 24.31 1.65
C PRO A 31 -6.78 23.05 0.81
N ARG A 32 -5.98 22.81 -0.24
CA ARG A 32 -6.13 21.63 -1.11
C ARG A 32 -5.80 20.34 -0.39
N THR A 33 -4.74 20.34 0.39
CA THR A 33 -4.38 19.18 1.22
C THR A 33 -5.50 18.85 2.20
N LYS A 34 -6.06 19.84 2.88
CA LYS A 34 -7.18 19.67 3.82
C LYS A 34 -8.45 19.13 3.14
N GLU A 35 -8.77 19.63 1.96
CA GLU A 35 -9.91 19.13 1.18
C GLU A 35 -9.67 17.70 0.69
N PHE A 36 -8.45 17.37 0.25
CA PHE A 36 -8.10 16.02 -0.17
C PHE A 36 -8.18 15.02 0.99
N GLU A 37 -7.68 15.36 2.19
CA GLU A 37 -7.83 14.57 3.41
C GLU A 37 -9.31 14.27 3.71
N LYS A 38 -10.17 15.28 3.63
CA LYS A 38 -11.61 15.15 3.84
C LYS A 38 -12.28 14.22 2.81
N GLN A 39 -11.91 14.35 1.53
CA GLN A 39 -12.47 13.52 0.46
C GLN A 39 -11.97 12.08 0.56
N ILE A 40 -10.71 11.83 0.93
CA ILE A 40 -10.17 10.49 1.21
C ILE A 40 -10.93 9.84 2.38
N ALA A 41 -11.12 10.57 3.49
CA ALA A 41 -11.86 10.05 4.63
C ALA A 41 -13.29 9.63 4.23
N ALA A 42 -13.98 10.49 3.47
CA ALA A 42 -15.31 10.19 2.95
C ALA A 42 -15.32 8.97 2.02
N TYR A 43 -14.36 8.88 1.09
CA TYR A 43 -14.23 7.77 0.15
C TYR A 43 -13.96 6.42 0.85
N CYS A 44 -13.16 6.45 1.90
CA CYS A 44 -12.82 5.27 2.71
C CYS A 44 -13.83 4.95 3.80
N HIS A 45 -14.90 5.76 3.98
CA HIS A 45 -15.88 5.64 5.05
C HIS A 45 -15.24 5.73 6.45
N THR A 46 -14.29 6.63 6.63
CA THR A 46 -13.64 6.94 7.92
C THR A 46 -13.93 8.37 8.35
N GLU A 47 -13.76 8.68 9.64
CA GLU A 47 -14.02 10.04 10.13
C GLU A 47 -12.92 11.02 9.74
N ARG A 48 -11.68 10.53 9.65
CA ARG A 48 -10.48 11.32 9.37
C ARG A 48 -9.50 10.59 8.48
N ALA A 49 -8.71 11.38 7.76
CA ALA A 49 -7.51 10.97 7.07
C ALA A 49 -6.43 12.05 7.24
N VAL A 50 -5.17 11.68 7.13
CA VAL A 50 -4.04 12.60 7.00
C VAL A 50 -3.25 12.27 5.74
N CYS A 51 -2.87 13.30 4.97
CA CYS A 51 -2.05 13.15 3.78
C CYS A 51 -0.59 13.50 4.05
N LEU A 52 0.30 12.59 3.67
CA LEU A 52 1.74 12.70 3.83
C LEU A 52 2.44 12.55 2.46
N ASN A 53 3.77 12.68 2.46
CA ASN A 53 4.54 12.57 1.23
C ASN A 53 4.70 11.13 0.70
N SER A 54 4.33 10.11 1.48
CA SER A 54 4.42 8.70 1.06
C SER A 54 3.66 7.76 2.00
N ALA A 55 3.32 6.55 1.53
CA ALA A 55 2.85 5.46 2.38
C ALA A 55 3.89 5.06 3.44
N THR A 56 5.17 5.09 3.08
CA THR A 56 6.27 4.82 4.01
C THR A 56 6.22 5.75 5.22
N ALA A 57 6.05 7.06 4.99
CA ALA A 57 5.87 8.02 6.07
C ALA A 57 4.61 7.74 6.90
N CYS A 58 3.49 7.36 6.26
CA CYS A 58 2.26 7.00 6.96
C CYS A 58 2.48 5.83 7.92
N MET A 59 3.12 4.77 7.47
CA MET A 59 3.41 3.59 8.31
C MET A 59 4.42 3.92 9.40
N GLU A 60 5.53 4.59 9.08
CA GLU A 60 6.56 4.93 10.06
C GLU A 60 6.00 5.83 11.18
N LEU A 61 5.27 6.89 10.82
CA LEU A 61 4.70 7.79 11.82
C LEU A 61 3.63 7.09 12.67
N THR A 62 2.91 6.12 12.12
CA THR A 62 1.97 5.28 12.90
C THR A 62 2.73 4.45 13.95
N LEU A 63 3.81 3.76 13.56
CA LEU A 63 4.62 3.00 14.51
C LEU A 63 5.21 3.90 15.60
N ARG A 64 5.68 5.10 15.26
CA ARG A 64 6.20 6.09 16.22
C ARG A 64 5.10 6.60 17.16
N LEU A 65 3.92 6.90 16.63
CA LEU A 65 2.79 7.35 17.47
C LEU A 65 2.33 6.26 18.45
N LEU A 66 2.40 5.00 18.02
CA LEU A 66 2.17 3.84 18.87
C LEU A 66 3.27 3.66 19.95
N GLY A 67 4.40 4.38 19.86
CA GLY A 67 5.53 4.22 20.78
C GLY A 67 6.33 2.94 20.54
N ILE A 68 6.25 2.36 19.34
CA ILE A 68 6.98 1.15 18.97
C ILE A 68 8.45 1.52 18.70
N GLY A 69 9.38 0.75 19.27
CA GLY A 69 10.80 1.03 19.18
C GLY A 69 11.70 -0.14 19.57
N PRO A 70 12.95 0.14 20.02
CA PRO A 70 13.91 -0.90 20.39
C PRO A 70 13.36 -1.87 21.43
N GLY A 71 13.50 -3.17 21.16
CA GLY A 71 12.98 -4.25 22.00
C GLY A 71 11.59 -4.76 21.60
N ASP A 72 10.84 -3.99 20.81
CA ASP A 72 9.56 -4.41 20.26
C ASP A 72 9.72 -5.22 18.97
N GLU A 73 8.71 -6.02 18.64
CA GLU A 73 8.60 -6.79 17.41
C GLU A 73 7.40 -6.31 16.59
N VAL A 74 7.57 -6.28 15.27
CA VAL A 74 6.48 -6.03 14.33
C VAL A 74 6.50 -7.12 13.26
N ILE A 75 5.36 -7.79 13.11
CA ILE A 75 5.19 -8.90 12.15
C ILE A 75 4.76 -8.35 10.79
N THR A 76 5.37 -8.86 9.70
CA THR A 76 4.94 -8.59 8.33
C THR A 76 5.27 -9.74 7.38
N SER A 77 4.83 -9.63 6.11
CA SER A 77 5.10 -10.64 5.09
C SER A 77 6.55 -10.61 4.61
N ALA A 78 7.11 -11.80 4.33
CA ALA A 78 8.37 -11.93 3.60
C ALA A 78 8.22 -11.56 2.11
N TYR A 79 6.99 -11.59 1.58
CA TYR A 79 6.64 -11.30 0.19
C TYR A 79 5.98 -9.93 0.08
N THR A 80 6.78 -8.89 0.09
CA THR A 80 6.33 -7.49 0.03
C THR A 80 7.42 -6.58 -0.53
N TYR A 81 7.07 -5.32 -0.77
CA TYR A 81 8.05 -4.27 -1.02
C TYR A 81 8.76 -3.86 0.27
N THR A 82 10.00 -3.41 0.14
CA THR A 82 10.87 -3.09 1.30
C THR A 82 10.26 -2.07 2.26
N ALA A 83 9.41 -1.13 1.80
CA ALA A 83 8.82 -0.09 2.63
C ALA A 83 8.14 -0.66 3.88
N THR A 84 7.38 -1.78 3.74
CA THR A 84 6.66 -2.42 4.84
C THR A 84 7.57 -2.86 5.99
N ALA A 85 8.73 -3.43 5.66
CA ALA A 85 9.68 -3.91 6.67
C ALA A 85 10.72 -2.86 7.07
N SER A 86 11.09 -1.93 6.17
CA SER A 86 12.06 -0.89 6.47
C SER A 86 11.58 0.09 7.55
N VAL A 87 10.27 0.41 7.58
CA VAL A 87 9.71 1.29 8.62
C VAL A 87 9.83 0.67 10.03
N ILE A 88 9.82 -0.67 10.12
CA ILE A 88 10.05 -1.38 11.39
C ILE A 88 11.49 -1.14 11.84
N CYS A 89 12.45 -1.28 10.93
CA CYS A 89 13.85 -1.00 11.21
C CYS A 89 14.09 0.49 11.55
N HIS A 90 13.40 1.42 10.86
CA HIS A 90 13.53 2.86 11.10
C HIS A 90 13.14 3.27 12.51
N VAL A 91 12.14 2.63 13.11
CA VAL A 91 11.75 2.89 14.49
C VAL A 91 12.62 2.13 15.51
N GLY A 92 13.55 1.30 15.06
CA GLY A 92 14.43 0.49 15.91
C GLY A 92 13.79 -0.80 16.42
N ALA A 93 12.60 -1.16 15.96
CA ALA A 93 11.95 -2.42 16.27
C ALA A 93 12.52 -3.57 15.42
N GLN A 94 12.28 -4.80 15.84
CA GLN A 94 12.70 -5.99 15.13
C GLN A 94 11.61 -6.43 14.13
N PRO A 95 11.91 -6.52 12.81
CA PRO A 95 10.99 -7.13 11.87
C PRO A 95 10.92 -8.65 12.09
N VAL A 96 9.69 -9.18 12.11
CA VAL A 96 9.40 -10.61 12.12
C VAL A 96 8.73 -10.95 10.80
N LEU A 97 9.49 -11.56 9.87
CA LEU A 97 9.00 -11.91 8.55
C LEU A 97 8.26 -13.24 8.60
N ILE A 98 7.07 -13.28 8.01
CA ILE A 98 6.24 -14.47 7.88
C ILE A 98 6.18 -14.90 6.42
N ASP A 99 6.35 -16.19 6.16
CA ASP A 99 6.16 -16.77 4.84
C ASP A 99 4.71 -16.60 4.36
N THR A 100 4.47 -16.69 3.07
CA THR A 100 3.10 -16.69 2.52
C THR A 100 2.41 -18.02 2.79
N ALA A 101 1.09 -18.03 2.76
CA ALA A 101 0.33 -19.26 2.69
C ALA A 101 0.60 -19.97 1.35
N LEU A 102 0.45 -21.29 1.32
CA LEU A 102 0.72 -22.07 0.11
C LEU A 102 -0.13 -21.61 -1.07
N GLY A 103 0.52 -21.20 -2.15
CA GLY A 103 -0.16 -20.70 -3.37
C GLY A 103 -0.85 -19.35 -3.22
N SER A 104 -0.55 -18.59 -2.18
CA SER A 104 -1.14 -17.29 -1.87
C SER A 104 -0.09 -16.19 -1.78
N LEU A 105 -0.52 -14.93 -1.96
CA LEU A 105 0.29 -13.73 -1.68
C LEU A 105 0.13 -13.25 -0.23
N GLU A 106 -0.93 -13.70 0.47
CA GLU A 106 -1.17 -13.35 1.86
C GLU A 106 -0.20 -14.10 2.79
N MET A 107 0.10 -13.51 3.94
CA MET A 107 0.86 -14.20 5.00
C MET A 107 0.17 -15.50 5.40
N ASP A 108 0.96 -16.50 5.78
CA ASP A 108 0.46 -17.69 6.48
C ASP A 108 -0.01 -17.29 7.88
N TYR A 109 -1.31 -17.27 8.09
CA TYR A 109 -1.91 -16.83 9.36
C TYR A 109 -1.64 -17.75 10.54
N GLU A 110 -1.39 -19.04 10.31
CA GLU A 110 -0.97 -19.97 11.37
C GLU A 110 0.47 -19.67 11.80
N LYS A 111 1.38 -19.49 10.84
CA LYS A 111 2.75 -19.04 11.14
C LYS A 111 2.76 -17.68 11.83
N MET A 112 1.92 -16.74 11.38
CA MET A 112 1.74 -15.43 12.03
C MET A 112 1.30 -15.60 13.48
N ALA A 113 0.29 -16.43 13.77
CA ALA A 113 -0.20 -16.68 15.12
C ALA A 113 0.88 -17.28 16.05
N ASN A 114 1.71 -18.15 15.52
CA ASN A 114 2.81 -18.80 16.26
C ASN A 114 4.01 -17.87 16.50
N ALA A 115 4.19 -16.84 15.66
CA ALA A 115 5.25 -15.85 15.79
C ALA A 115 4.94 -14.73 16.81
N ILE A 116 3.70 -14.64 17.30
CA ILE A 116 3.30 -13.64 18.29
C ILE A 116 3.96 -13.92 19.65
N THR A 117 4.67 -12.93 20.17
CA THR A 117 5.31 -12.93 21.49
C THR A 117 4.80 -11.74 22.35
N GLU A 118 5.26 -11.62 23.58
CA GLU A 118 4.98 -10.45 24.45
C GLU A 118 5.61 -9.14 23.90
N ARG A 119 6.61 -9.24 23.01
CA ARG A 119 7.25 -8.10 22.35
C ARG A 119 6.49 -7.64 21.10
N THR A 120 5.57 -8.45 20.57
CA THR A 120 4.82 -8.11 19.37
C THR A 120 3.84 -6.97 19.66
N LYS A 121 4.02 -5.82 18.99
CA LYS A 121 3.19 -4.62 19.18
C LYS A 121 2.27 -4.33 18.00
N ALA A 122 2.70 -4.69 16.79
CA ALA A 122 1.90 -4.49 15.60
C ALA A 122 2.09 -5.65 14.60
N ILE A 123 1.10 -5.78 13.72
CA ILE A 123 1.15 -6.62 12.52
C ILE A 123 0.88 -5.71 11.33
N ILE A 124 1.71 -5.81 10.29
CA ILE A 124 1.54 -5.07 9.03
C ILE A 124 1.20 -6.07 7.92
N PRO A 125 -0.08 -6.42 7.71
CA PRO A 125 -0.50 -7.18 6.54
C PRO A 125 -0.39 -6.30 5.29
N VAL A 126 -0.18 -6.94 4.13
CA VAL A 126 0.04 -6.25 2.85
C VAL A 126 -1.07 -6.62 1.87
N ASP A 127 -1.85 -5.64 1.46
CA ASP A 127 -2.94 -5.79 0.49
C ASP A 127 -2.40 -5.81 -0.94
N LEU A 128 -1.58 -6.84 -1.25
CA LEU A 128 -0.81 -6.93 -2.47
C LEU A 128 -1.70 -7.03 -3.72
N ALA A 129 -1.24 -6.46 -4.85
CA ALA A 129 -1.96 -6.38 -6.12
C ALA A 129 -3.33 -5.69 -6.04
N GLY A 130 -3.68 -5.13 -4.89
CA GLY A 130 -4.96 -4.50 -4.63
C GLY A 130 -6.02 -5.45 -4.09
N ILE A 131 -5.64 -6.63 -3.65
CA ILE A 131 -6.51 -7.61 -3.00
C ILE A 131 -6.39 -7.43 -1.49
N VAL A 132 -7.50 -7.14 -0.83
CA VAL A 132 -7.56 -6.92 0.63
C VAL A 132 -7.38 -8.25 1.36
N CYS A 133 -6.46 -8.29 2.32
CA CYS A 133 -6.20 -9.45 3.19
C CYS A 133 -7.44 -9.88 3.99
N ASP A 134 -7.43 -11.11 4.50
CA ASP A 134 -8.50 -11.60 5.38
C ASP A 134 -8.35 -11.03 6.80
N TYR A 135 -8.78 -9.77 6.96
CA TYR A 135 -8.70 -9.09 8.26
C TYR A 135 -9.55 -9.73 9.35
N ASP A 136 -10.61 -10.44 9.00
CA ASP A 136 -11.45 -11.13 9.99
C ASP A 136 -10.65 -12.28 10.63
N LYS A 137 -9.85 -13.02 9.85
CA LYS A 137 -8.90 -14.01 10.39
C LYS A 137 -7.79 -13.35 11.20
N ILE A 138 -7.18 -12.26 10.69
CA ILE A 138 -6.13 -11.53 11.40
C ILE A 138 -6.64 -11.08 12.77
N TYR A 139 -7.80 -10.43 12.83
CA TYR A 139 -8.40 -9.99 14.09
C TYR A 139 -8.80 -11.16 15.01
N GLY A 140 -9.27 -12.27 14.46
CA GLY A 140 -9.52 -13.50 15.21
C GLY A 140 -8.27 -13.95 15.97
N ILE A 141 -7.12 -13.99 15.29
CA ILE A 141 -5.82 -14.36 15.87
C ILE A 141 -5.35 -13.33 16.90
N VAL A 142 -5.38 -12.05 16.56
CA VAL A 142 -4.93 -10.96 17.45
C VAL A 142 -5.76 -10.95 18.75
N ASN A 143 -7.07 -11.15 18.65
CA ASN A 143 -7.95 -11.23 19.81
C ASN A 143 -7.68 -12.49 20.65
N ALA A 144 -7.46 -13.64 20.02
CA ALA A 144 -7.10 -14.88 20.74
C ALA A 144 -5.75 -14.78 21.48
N ARG A 145 -4.82 -13.96 20.96
CA ARG A 145 -3.50 -13.70 21.55
C ARG A 145 -3.44 -12.47 22.46
N LYS A 146 -4.57 -11.82 22.73
CA LYS A 146 -4.65 -10.61 23.57
C LYS A 146 -3.94 -10.76 24.93
N ALA A 147 -4.00 -11.93 25.54
CA ALA A 147 -3.33 -12.19 26.84
C ALA A 147 -1.80 -12.09 26.79
N CYS A 148 -1.18 -12.24 25.60
CA CYS A 148 0.26 -12.08 25.40
C CYS A 148 0.66 -10.61 25.21
N PHE A 149 -0.27 -9.72 24.90
CA PHE A 149 0.03 -8.33 24.62
C PHE A 149 0.43 -7.55 25.86
N ARG A 150 1.54 -6.80 25.78
CA ARG A 150 2.06 -5.92 26.83
C ARG A 150 2.16 -4.50 26.25
N PRO A 151 1.19 -3.62 26.52
CA PRO A 151 1.25 -2.24 26.03
C PRO A 151 2.45 -1.49 26.61
N SER A 152 3.08 -0.65 25.81
CA SER A 152 4.21 0.20 26.17
C SER A 152 3.91 1.69 26.01
N SER A 153 2.68 2.04 25.59
CA SER A 153 2.25 3.42 25.42
C SER A 153 0.74 3.57 25.73
N PRO A 154 0.27 4.79 26.06
CA PRO A 154 -1.16 5.05 26.30
C PRO A 154 -2.05 4.69 25.10
N LEU A 155 -1.57 4.89 23.86
CA LEU A 155 -2.33 4.54 22.67
C LEU A 155 -2.45 3.01 22.52
N GLN A 156 -1.39 2.26 22.81
CA GLN A 156 -1.43 0.79 22.83
C GLN A 156 -2.37 0.27 23.94
N GLU A 157 -2.38 0.93 25.11
CA GLU A 157 -3.33 0.60 26.18
C GLU A 157 -4.78 0.81 25.76
N ALA A 158 -5.08 1.93 25.10
CA ALA A 158 -6.42 2.23 24.59
C ALA A 158 -6.89 1.23 23.52
N ILE A 159 -5.99 0.81 22.62
CA ILE A 159 -6.28 -0.25 21.62
C ILE A 159 -6.44 -1.60 22.32
N GLY A 160 -5.67 -1.87 23.38
CA GLY A 160 -5.78 -3.04 24.26
C GLY A 160 -5.42 -4.39 23.64
N ARG A 161 -4.75 -4.41 22.48
CA ARG A 161 -4.25 -5.58 21.75
C ARG A 161 -3.18 -5.18 20.74
N ILE A 162 -2.57 -6.17 20.10
CA ILE A 162 -1.67 -5.95 18.96
C ILE A 162 -2.39 -5.13 17.90
N THR A 163 -1.75 -4.04 17.45
CA THR A 163 -2.30 -3.14 16.45
C THR A 163 -2.18 -3.73 15.05
N VAL A 164 -3.21 -3.59 14.24
CA VAL A 164 -3.21 -3.98 12.82
C VAL A 164 -3.06 -2.74 11.95
N LEU A 165 -1.90 -2.58 11.31
CA LEU A 165 -1.57 -1.50 10.38
C LEU A 165 -1.52 -2.05 8.96
N ALA A 166 -2.54 -1.78 8.16
CA ALA A 166 -2.57 -2.25 6.78
C ALA A 166 -1.57 -1.48 5.88
N ASP A 167 -0.66 -2.20 5.22
CA ASP A 167 0.01 -1.69 4.03
C ASP A 167 -0.88 -1.89 2.81
N ALA A 168 -1.73 -0.90 2.58
CA ALA A 168 -2.69 -0.86 1.48
C ALA A 168 -2.18 -0.03 0.29
N ALA A 169 -0.84 0.04 0.11
CA ALA A 169 -0.22 0.80 -0.98
C ALA A 169 -0.75 0.43 -2.38
N HIS A 170 -1.36 -0.74 -2.52
CA HIS A 170 -1.99 -1.22 -3.76
C HIS A 170 -3.53 -1.20 -3.72
N ALA A 171 -4.16 -0.96 -2.57
CA ALA A 171 -5.56 -1.33 -2.35
C ALA A 171 -6.51 -0.13 -2.17
N PHE A 172 -6.12 1.10 -2.52
CA PHE A 172 -7.05 2.22 -2.50
C PHE A 172 -8.24 1.92 -3.42
N GLY A 173 -9.46 2.00 -2.90
CA GLY A 173 -10.70 1.66 -3.60
C GLY A 173 -11.07 0.17 -3.63
N ALA A 174 -10.24 -0.74 -3.10
CA ALA A 174 -10.60 -2.13 -2.91
C ALA A 174 -11.62 -2.32 -1.77
N GLU A 175 -12.30 -3.47 -1.79
CA GLU A 175 -13.32 -3.82 -0.80
C GLU A 175 -13.19 -5.28 -0.38
N ARG A 176 -13.55 -5.57 0.87
CA ARG A 176 -13.79 -6.94 1.35
C ARG A 176 -15.00 -6.98 2.29
N HIS A 177 -15.88 -7.97 2.10
CA HIS A 177 -17.15 -8.12 2.82
C HIS A 177 -17.99 -6.82 2.86
N GLY A 178 -18.02 -6.08 1.72
CA GLY A 178 -18.75 -4.82 1.59
C GLY A 178 -18.15 -3.64 2.35
N ARG A 179 -16.96 -3.80 2.94
CA ARG A 179 -16.22 -2.72 3.61
C ARG A 179 -15.10 -2.20 2.72
N LYS A 180 -14.99 -0.88 2.61
CA LYS A 180 -13.87 -0.22 1.89
C LYS A 180 -12.55 -0.45 2.59
N CYS A 181 -11.50 -0.74 1.81
CA CYS A 181 -10.13 -0.63 2.29
C CYS A 181 -9.91 0.79 2.84
N GLY A 182 -9.36 0.90 4.04
CA GLY A 182 -9.28 2.15 4.80
C GLY A 182 -10.18 2.18 6.03
N SER A 183 -11.30 1.40 6.03
CA SER A 183 -12.20 1.25 7.18
C SER A 183 -12.23 -0.18 7.75
N ILE A 184 -11.19 -0.97 7.51
CA ILE A 184 -11.13 -2.37 7.94
C ILE A 184 -10.08 -2.58 9.04
N ALA A 185 -8.85 -2.08 8.85
CA ALA A 185 -7.75 -2.17 9.81
C ALA A 185 -7.75 -1.00 10.81
N ASP A 186 -7.05 -1.14 11.94
CA ASP A 186 -6.92 -0.06 12.92
C ASP A 186 -6.34 1.20 12.29
N PHE A 187 -5.30 1.02 11.48
CA PHE A 187 -4.70 2.04 10.63
C PHE A 187 -4.49 1.48 9.23
N THR A 188 -4.70 2.30 8.21
CA THR A 188 -4.52 1.88 6.81
C THR A 188 -3.69 2.93 6.07
N SER A 189 -2.56 2.49 5.51
CA SER A 189 -1.62 3.33 4.76
C SER A 189 -1.79 3.13 3.26
N PHE A 190 -2.03 4.21 2.51
CA PHE A 190 -2.15 4.22 1.06
C PHE A 190 -0.97 4.93 0.40
N SER A 191 -0.56 4.46 -0.77
CA SER A 191 0.44 5.10 -1.62
C SER A 191 -0.21 5.79 -2.81
N PHE A 192 0.25 7.01 -3.08
CA PHE A 192 -0.09 7.79 -4.27
C PHE A 192 1.14 8.10 -5.14
N HIS A 193 2.15 7.21 -5.05
CA HIS A 193 3.32 7.26 -5.96
C HIS A 193 2.88 7.18 -7.42
N ALA A 194 3.73 7.67 -8.34
CA ALA A 194 3.45 7.82 -9.77
C ALA A 194 2.86 6.58 -10.47
N VAL A 195 3.22 5.36 -10.03
CA VAL A 195 2.75 4.10 -10.64
C VAL A 195 1.43 3.59 -10.05
N LYS A 196 0.88 4.23 -9.01
CA LYS A 196 -0.34 3.78 -8.33
C LYS A 196 -1.60 4.14 -9.11
N ASN A 197 -2.70 3.49 -8.76
CA ASN A 197 -3.99 3.68 -9.43
C ASN A 197 -4.51 5.11 -9.33
N LEU A 198 -4.34 5.73 -8.17
CA LEU A 198 -4.45 7.15 -7.92
C LEU A 198 -3.06 7.69 -7.64
N THR A 199 -2.66 8.77 -8.30
CA THR A 199 -1.33 9.34 -8.08
C THR A 199 -1.37 10.83 -7.72
N THR A 200 -0.40 11.25 -6.91
CA THR A 200 -0.06 12.64 -6.64
C THR A 200 1.41 12.95 -7.00
N ALA A 201 1.98 12.16 -7.95
CA ALA A 201 3.41 12.03 -8.27
C ALA A 201 4.16 11.31 -7.15
N GLU A 202 4.33 11.92 -6.02
CA GLU A 202 4.66 11.34 -4.73
C GLU A 202 3.55 11.65 -3.74
N GLY A 203 3.27 10.74 -2.80
CA GLY A 203 2.26 10.95 -1.78
C GLY A 203 1.78 9.67 -1.12
N GLY A 204 1.04 9.86 -0.06
CA GLY A 204 0.32 8.82 0.66
C GLY A 204 -0.76 9.41 1.54
N ALA A 205 -1.63 8.55 2.03
CA ALA A 205 -2.62 8.90 3.03
C ALA A 205 -2.71 7.81 4.09
N LEU A 206 -3.04 8.22 5.29
CA LEU A 206 -3.37 7.34 6.40
C LEU A 206 -4.81 7.56 6.82
N THR A 207 -5.58 6.49 6.94
CA THR A 207 -6.89 6.46 7.58
C THR A 207 -6.83 5.57 8.81
N TRP A 208 -7.79 5.72 9.74
CA TRP A 208 -7.86 4.91 10.94
C TRP A 208 -9.29 4.72 11.44
N LEU A 209 -9.50 3.65 12.18
CA LEU A 209 -10.73 3.40 12.91
C LEU A 209 -10.72 4.16 14.26
N PRO A 210 -11.88 4.60 14.77
CA PRO A 210 -11.96 5.21 16.10
C PRO A 210 -11.36 4.29 17.17
N VAL A 211 -10.52 4.86 18.05
CA VAL A 211 -9.94 4.17 19.21
C VAL A 211 -10.72 4.61 20.45
N ALA A 212 -11.22 3.65 21.22
CA ALA A 212 -12.01 3.95 22.41
C ALA A 212 -11.24 4.85 23.40
N GLY A 213 -11.86 5.94 23.81
CA GLY A 213 -11.25 6.91 24.73
C GLY A 213 -10.21 7.86 24.12
N ILE A 214 -9.95 7.77 22.82
CA ILE A 214 -9.04 8.66 22.10
C ILE A 214 -9.84 9.53 21.12
N ASP A 215 -9.64 10.85 21.23
CA ASP A 215 -10.26 11.81 20.30
C ASP A 215 -9.60 11.75 18.92
N ASN A 216 -10.40 11.60 17.85
CA ASN A 216 -9.93 11.58 16.46
C ASN A 216 -9.23 12.88 16.05
N GLU A 217 -9.63 14.03 16.60
CA GLU A 217 -8.93 15.29 16.39
C GLU A 217 -7.56 15.31 17.05
N TRP A 218 -7.42 14.70 18.21
CA TRP A 218 -6.12 14.53 18.85
C TRP A 218 -5.21 13.66 18.00
N LEU A 219 -5.67 12.49 17.51
CA LEU A 219 -4.89 11.63 16.61
C LEU A 219 -4.45 12.38 15.36
N TYR A 220 -5.36 13.10 14.72
CA TYR A 220 -5.05 13.91 13.55
C TYR A 220 -3.94 14.95 13.83
N LYS A 221 -4.05 15.68 14.95
CA LYS A 221 -3.04 16.64 15.40
C LYS A 221 -1.68 15.98 15.67
N GLN A 222 -1.66 14.77 16.24
CA GLN A 222 -0.40 14.06 16.44
C GLN A 222 0.30 13.76 15.12
N PHE A 223 -0.42 13.28 14.10
CA PHE A 223 0.16 13.07 12.77
C PHE A 223 0.64 14.37 12.12
N GLN A 224 -0.07 15.47 12.33
CA GLN A 224 0.39 16.80 11.86
C GLN A 224 1.69 17.21 12.57
N LEU A 225 1.77 17.09 13.89
CA LEU A 225 2.98 17.37 14.67
C LEU A 225 4.15 16.51 14.22
N LEU A 226 3.93 15.20 14.05
CA LEU A 226 4.96 14.26 13.60
C LEU A 226 5.47 14.59 12.20
N SER A 227 4.60 15.01 11.29
CA SER A 227 4.93 15.26 9.88
C SER A 227 5.44 16.67 9.58
N LEU A 228 5.36 17.62 10.52
CA LEU A 228 5.68 19.04 10.31
C LEU A 228 6.56 19.61 11.44
N HIS A 229 7.73 19.00 11.68
CA HIS A 229 8.74 19.47 12.65
C HIS A 229 8.23 19.61 14.10
N GLY A 230 7.09 19.05 14.46
CA GLY A 230 6.49 19.27 15.79
C GLY A 230 5.90 20.67 16.00
N GLN A 231 5.62 21.41 14.94
CA GLN A 231 5.05 22.75 15.04
C GLN A 231 3.60 22.71 15.55
N SER A 232 3.29 23.49 16.58
CA SER A 232 1.95 23.58 17.17
C SER A 232 0.91 24.25 16.24
N LYS A 233 1.36 24.98 15.19
CA LYS A 233 0.53 25.61 14.17
C LYS A 233 1.10 25.34 12.78
N ASP A 234 0.26 24.91 11.86
CA ASP A 234 0.60 24.80 10.44
C ASP A 234 0.64 26.16 9.73
N ALA A 235 1.02 26.18 8.45
CA ALA A 235 1.11 27.41 7.67
C ALA A 235 -0.24 28.12 7.55
N LEU A 236 -1.34 27.38 7.44
CA LEU A 236 -2.70 27.93 7.32
C LEU A 236 -3.14 28.61 8.63
N ALA A 237 -2.87 27.99 9.79
CA ALA A 237 -3.17 28.58 11.08
C ALA A 237 -2.37 29.88 11.34
N LYS A 238 -1.14 29.99 10.80
CA LYS A 238 -0.29 31.19 10.93
C LYS A 238 -0.76 32.39 10.13
N THR A 239 -1.69 32.25 9.18
CA THR A 239 -2.22 33.38 8.39
C THR A 239 -3.22 34.26 9.17
N GLN A 240 -3.70 33.80 10.31
CA GLN A 240 -4.59 34.65 11.16
C GLN A 240 -3.80 35.82 11.74
N LEU A 241 -4.40 36.99 11.75
CA LEU A 241 -3.79 38.20 12.29
C LEU A 241 -3.31 37.99 13.74
N GLY A 242 -2.04 38.29 14.00
CA GLY A 242 -1.41 38.10 15.32
C GLY A 242 -0.99 36.67 15.66
N SER A 243 -1.08 35.72 14.71
CA SER A 243 -0.85 34.29 14.92
C SER A 243 0.59 33.84 14.60
N TRP A 244 1.58 34.76 14.65
CA TRP A 244 2.98 34.45 14.33
C TRP A 244 3.65 33.50 15.33
N GLU A 245 3.23 33.54 16.60
CA GLU A 245 3.81 32.75 17.68
C GLU A 245 3.37 31.28 17.57
N TYR A 246 4.33 30.38 17.59
CA TYR A 246 4.13 28.93 17.60
C TYR A 246 5.22 28.28 18.46
N ASP A 247 5.00 27.05 18.86
CA ASP A 247 5.95 26.25 19.61
C ASP A 247 6.38 25.01 18.83
N ILE A 248 7.56 24.48 19.12
CA ILE A 248 8.05 23.18 18.65
C ILE A 248 7.93 22.21 19.82
N ILE A 249 6.87 21.40 19.79
CA ILE A 249 6.54 20.46 20.87
C ILE A 249 7.58 19.33 20.97
N ALA A 250 8.14 18.90 19.83
CA ALA A 250 9.18 17.89 19.74
C ALA A 250 9.96 18.04 18.43
N PRO A 251 11.24 17.58 18.34
CA PRO A 251 12.02 17.58 17.12
C PRO A 251 11.57 16.47 16.17
N ASN A 252 10.47 16.70 15.48
CA ASN A 252 9.81 15.74 14.60
C ASN A 252 10.23 15.90 13.13
N TYR A 253 9.62 15.09 12.25
CA TYR A 253 9.96 14.91 10.84
C TYR A 253 9.38 16.02 9.94
N LYS A 254 9.80 16.03 8.68
CA LYS A 254 9.24 16.84 7.60
C LYS A 254 8.83 15.94 6.45
N CYS A 255 7.57 15.50 6.46
CA CYS A 255 7.01 14.56 5.48
C CYS A 255 5.52 14.82 5.14
N ASN A 256 5.10 16.07 5.28
CA ASN A 256 3.76 16.54 4.93
C ASN A 256 3.53 16.51 3.41
N MET A 257 2.28 16.38 2.99
CA MET A 257 1.86 16.58 1.60
C MET A 257 1.80 18.07 1.27
N THR A 258 2.06 18.45 0.02
CA THR A 258 1.93 19.81 -0.50
C THR A 258 0.61 20.00 -1.25
N ASP A 259 0.13 21.25 -1.38
CA ASP A 259 -1.08 21.54 -2.16
C ASP A 259 -0.91 21.28 -3.66
N ILE A 260 0.32 21.31 -4.18
CA ILE A 260 0.61 20.87 -5.56
C ILE A 260 0.30 19.38 -5.75
N MET A 261 0.74 18.55 -4.79
CA MET A 261 0.44 17.10 -4.80
C MET A 261 -1.06 16.86 -4.60
N ALA A 262 -1.67 17.56 -3.65
CA ALA A 262 -3.09 17.45 -3.37
C ALA A 262 -3.97 17.91 -4.55
N ALA A 263 -3.53 18.90 -5.33
CA ALA A 263 -4.22 19.34 -6.55
C ALA A 263 -4.38 18.20 -7.55
N ILE A 264 -3.32 17.44 -7.81
CA ILE A 264 -3.40 16.24 -8.65
C ILE A 264 -4.36 15.22 -8.03
N GLY A 265 -4.21 14.96 -6.73
CA GLY A 265 -5.00 13.97 -5.99
C GLY A 265 -6.50 14.25 -6.00
N LEU A 266 -6.92 15.51 -5.86
CA LEU A 266 -8.32 15.93 -5.89
C LEU A 266 -8.97 15.57 -7.23
N VAL A 267 -8.33 15.87 -8.34
CA VAL A 267 -8.85 15.56 -9.68
C VAL A 267 -8.83 14.06 -9.94
N GLN A 268 -7.76 13.37 -9.55
CA GLN A 268 -7.69 11.91 -9.65
C GLN A 268 -8.84 11.24 -8.88
N LEU A 269 -9.13 11.70 -7.66
CA LEU A 269 -10.19 11.13 -6.83
C LEU A 269 -11.58 11.33 -7.43
N GLN A 270 -11.87 12.50 -8.04
CA GLN A 270 -13.15 12.76 -8.71
C GLN A 270 -13.48 11.79 -9.84
N ARG A 271 -12.47 11.28 -10.51
CA ARG A 271 -12.64 10.31 -11.61
C ARG A 271 -12.23 8.88 -11.25
N TYR A 272 -11.95 8.61 -9.97
CA TYR A 272 -11.29 7.38 -9.55
C TYR A 272 -12.13 6.12 -9.82
N ASP A 273 -13.43 6.15 -9.59
CA ASP A 273 -14.31 5.01 -9.86
C ASP A 273 -14.32 4.63 -11.34
N ARG A 274 -14.19 5.60 -12.26
CA ARG A 274 -14.04 5.34 -13.69
C ARG A 274 -12.68 4.67 -13.99
N LEU A 275 -11.61 5.07 -13.29
CA LEU A 275 -10.30 4.44 -13.43
C LEU A 275 -10.33 2.99 -12.94
N LEU A 276 -10.99 2.71 -11.81
CA LEU A 276 -11.19 1.35 -11.31
C LEU A 276 -12.04 0.50 -12.26
N ALA A 277 -13.12 1.04 -12.82
CA ALA A 277 -13.95 0.36 -13.79
C ALA A 277 -13.13 -0.07 -15.03
N ARG A 278 -12.29 0.82 -15.58
CA ARG A 278 -11.41 0.49 -16.72
C ARG A 278 -10.42 -0.61 -16.37
N ARG A 279 -9.80 -0.58 -15.19
CA ARG A 279 -8.90 -1.66 -14.74
C ARG A 279 -9.63 -2.99 -14.64
N ARG A 280 -10.86 -3.00 -14.12
CA ARG A 280 -11.71 -4.19 -14.05
C ARG A 280 -12.03 -4.78 -15.43
N GLU A 281 -12.31 -3.93 -16.42
CA GLU A 281 -12.52 -4.35 -17.82
C GLU A 281 -11.28 -5.06 -18.40
N LEU A 282 -10.10 -4.45 -18.20
CA LEU A 282 -8.83 -5.00 -18.68
C LEU A 282 -8.49 -6.34 -18.00
N ILE A 283 -8.67 -6.44 -16.68
CA ILE A 283 -8.52 -7.69 -15.93
C ILE A 283 -9.46 -8.76 -16.50
N GLY A 284 -10.72 -8.40 -16.76
CA GLY A 284 -11.68 -9.32 -17.38
C GLY A 284 -11.28 -9.83 -18.77
N LYS A 285 -10.52 -9.03 -19.55
CA LYS A 285 -9.96 -9.48 -20.84
C LYS A 285 -8.84 -10.48 -20.62
N TYR A 286 -7.87 -10.16 -19.76
CA TYR A 286 -6.79 -11.07 -19.38
C TYR A 286 -7.32 -12.40 -18.82
N ASP A 287 -8.26 -12.35 -17.86
CA ASP A 287 -8.84 -13.54 -17.25
C ASP A 287 -9.52 -14.45 -18.27
N ARG A 288 -10.26 -13.89 -19.24
CA ARG A 288 -10.89 -14.70 -20.30
C ARG A 288 -9.87 -15.40 -21.17
N ALA A 289 -8.77 -14.71 -21.52
CA ALA A 289 -7.73 -15.28 -22.36
C ALA A 289 -6.93 -16.37 -21.63
N PHE A 290 -6.54 -16.12 -20.37
CA PHE A 290 -5.67 -17.02 -19.63
C PHE A 290 -6.39 -18.18 -18.96
N LYS A 291 -7.69 -18.09 -18.70
CA LYS A 291 -8.50 -19.26 -18.25
C LYS A 291 -8.50 -20.42 -19.24
N ALA A 292 -8.24 -20.16 -20.52
CA ALA A 292 -8.08 -21.17 -21.55
C ALA A 292 -6.67 -21.80 -21.59
N CYS A 293 -5.72 -21.31 -20.79
CA CYS A 293 -4.32 -21.72 -20.77
C CYS A 293 -4.00 -22.45 -19.47
N ASP A 294 -3.98 -23.78 -19.50
CA ASP A 294 -3.69 -24.61 -18.30
C ASP A 294 -2.31 -24.35 -17.66
N THR A 295 -1.40 -23.73 -18.41
CA THR A 295 -0.04 -23.41 -17.96
C THR A 295 0.06 -22.08 -17.18
N ILE A 296 -0.99 -21.25 -17.20
CA ILE A 296 -0.99 -19.92 -16.56
C ILE A 296 -1.94 -19.92 -15.36
N GLU A 297 -1.42 -19.51 -14.22
CA GLU A 297 -2.20 -19.21 -13.02
C GLU A 297 -2.33 -17.69 -12.86
N VAL A 298 -3.51 -17.21 -12.51
CA VAL A 298 -3.81 -15.78 -12.27
C VAL A 298 -4.44 -15.58 -10.90
N LEU A 299 -4.33 -14.36 -10.36
CA LEU A 299 -4.99 -14.01 -9.10
C LEU A 299 -6.49 -13.81 -9.31
N ALA A 300 -7.28 -14.22 -8.32
CA ALA A 300 -8.71 -13.90 -8.28
C ALA A 300 -8.90 -12.45 -7.79
N HIS A 301 -9.01 -11.50 -8.72
CA HIS A 301 -9.21 -10.09 -8.39
C HIS A 301 -10.62 -9.78 -7.88
N TYR A 302 -11.59 -10.57 -8.27
CA TYR A 302 -13.00 -10.38 -7.92
C TYR A 302 -13.63 -11.69 -7.50
N GLY A 303 -14.29 -11.68 -6.37
CA GLY A 303 -15.01 -12.82 -5.76
C GLY A 303 -16.33 -12.41 -5.16
N ASN A 304 -16.96 -13.32 -4.45
CA ASN A 304 -18.22 -13.04 -3.74
C ASN A 304 -18.01 -12.18 -2.48
N ASP A 305 -16.79 -12.19 -1.93
CA ASP A 305 -16.42 -11.55 -0.67
C ASP A 305 -15.48 -10.35 -0.85
N HIS A 306 -14.89 -10.16 -2.03
CA HIS A 306 -13.93 -9.11 -2.28
C HIS A 306 -13.98 -8.54 -3.70
N ALA A 307 -13.57 -7.28 -3.82
CA ALA A 307 -13.29 -6.58 -5.06
C ALA A 307 -11.93 -5.88 -4.97
N SER A 308 -11.01 -6.29 -5.83
CA SER A 308 -9.67 -5.70 -5.93
C SER A 308 -9.72 -4.29 -6.52
N SER A 309 -8.76 -3.45 -6.15
CA SER A 309 -8.46 -2.21 -6.86
C SER A 309 -7.86 -2.44 -8.26
N GLY A 310 -7.47 -3.67 -8.57
CA GLY A 310 -6.83 -4.02 -9.85
C GLY A 310 -5.50 -3.30 -10.06
N HIS A 311 -4.64 -3.23 -9.04
CA HIS A 311 -3.38 -2.50 -9.17
C HIS A 311 -2.36 -3.22 -10.04
N LEU A 312 -2.15 -4.52 -9.84
CA LEU A 312 -1.22 -5.34 -10.61
C LEU A 312 -1.97 -6.55 -11.19
N TYR A 313 -1.56 -6.98 -12.38
CA TYR A 313 -2.00 -8.25 -12.94
C TYR A 313 -0.84 -9.24 -12.95
N LEU A 314 -0.80 -10.09 -11.95
CA LEU A 314 0.23 -11.10 -11.78
C LEU A 314 -0.19 -12.42 -12.43
N THR A 315 0.72 -12.98 -13.21
CA THR A 315 0.60 -14.33 -13.77
C THR A 315 1.70 -15.22 -13.20
N ARG A 316 1.42 -16.50 -13.04
CA ARG A 316 2.42 -17.50 -12.69
C ARG A 316 2.42 -18.60 -13.76
N ILE A 317 3.59 -18.95 -14.24
CA ILE A 317 3.73 -19.98 -15.27
C ILE A 317 4.09 -21.30 -14.58
N LYS A 318 3.21 -22.29 -14.70
CA LYS A 318 3.44 -23.62 -14.11
C LYS A 318 4.73 -24.24 -14.66
N ASP A 319 5.36 -25.06 -13.85
CA ASP A 319 6.57 -25.82 -14.19
C ASP A 319 7.72 -24.97 -14.78
N THR A 320 7.77 -23.69 -14.36
CA THR A 320 8.78 -22.73 -14.79
C THR A 320 9.66 -22.30 -13.63
N ASP A 321 10.96 -22.22 -13.88
CA ASP A 321 11.97 -21.67 -12.96
C ASP A 321 12.29 -20.20 -13.24
N GLU A 322 13.15 -19.61 -12.41
CA GLU A 322 13.57 -18.21 -12.56
C GLU A 322 14.27 -17.95 -13.91
N LYS A 323 15.05 -18.89 -14.42
CA LYS A 323 15.80 -18.73 -15.67
C LYS A 323 14.83 -18.63 -16.84
N ARG A 324 13.88 -19.55 -16.96
CA ARG A 324 12.86 -19.52 -18.00
C ARG A 324 11.96 -18.30 -17.88
N ARG A 325 11.55 -17.93 -16.66
CA ARG A 325 10.79 -16.72 -16.39
C ARG A 325 11.52 -15.47 -16.89
N ASN A 326 12.83 -15.36 -16.60
CA ASN A 326 13.65 -14.21 -17.02
C ASN A 326 13.81 -14.18 -18.55
N ASP A 327 13.95 -15.34 -19.22
CA ASP A 327 13.95 -15.43 -20.69
C ASP A 327 12.64 -14.92 -21.29
N ILE A 328 11.50 -15.30 -20.73
CA ILE A 328 10.18 -14.79 -21.18
C ILE A 328 10.11 -13.27 -21.04
N ILE A 329 10.58 -12.69 -19.93
CA ILE A 329 10.63 -11.23 -19.73
C ILE A 329 11.46 -10.55 -20.82
N VAL A 330 12.62 -11.11 -21.17
CA VAL A 330 13.47 -10.57 -22.26
C VAL A 330 12.73 -10.64 -23.60
N ARG A 331 12.12 -11.77 -23.93
CA ARG A 331 11.37 -11.95 -25.18
C ARG A 331 10.14 -11.02 -25.27
N MET A 332 9.47 -10.73 -24.15
CA MET A 332 8.41 -9.72 -24.10
C MET A 332 8.96 -8.33 -24.38
N ALA A 333 10.11 -7.98 -23.80
CA ALA A 333 10.77 -6.70 -24.03
C ALA A 333 11.22 -6.53 -25.50
N GLU A 334 11.67 -7.59 -26.18
CA GLU A 334 12.00 -7.62 -27.61
C GLU A 334 10.78 -7.31 -28.50
N ARG A 335 9.56 -7.53 -27.96
CA ARG A 335 8.28 -7.15 -28.61
C ARG A 335 7.72 -5.82 -28.11
N ASP A 336 8.56 -4.97 -27.51
CA ASP A 336 8.18 -3.67 -26.94
C ASP A 336 7.12 -3.74 -25.82
N ILE A 337 6.98 -4.88 -25.14
CA ILE A 337 6.06 -5.08 -24.02
C ILE A 337 6.88 -5.10 -22.71
N ALA A 338 6.75 -4.06 -21.90
CA ALA A 338 7.38 -4.03 -20.60
C ALA A 338 6.63 -4.92 -19.61
N THR A 339 7.36 -5.77 -18.87
CA THR A 339 6.85 -6.60 -17.79
C THR A 339 7.67 -6.37 -16.53
N ASN A 340 7.19 -6.86 -15.38
CA ASN A 340 7.91 -6.73 -14.11
C ASN A 340 7.72 -7.98 -13.26
N VAL A 341 8.29 -7.98 -12.05
CA VAL A 341 8.11 -9.03 -11.02
C VAL A 341 7.74 -8.36 -9.70
N HIS A 342 6.60 -8.74 -9.12
CA HIS A 342 6.11 -8.24 -7.85
C HIS A 342 5.77 -9.39 -6.87
N TYR A 343 6.69 -9.76 -5.97
CA TYR A 343 8.00 -9.14 -5.68
C TYR A 343 9.08 -10.22 -5.53
N LYS A 344 10.34 -9.83 -5.66
CA LYS A 344 11.43 -10.64 -5.13
C LYS A 344 11.34 -10.61 -3.61
N PRO A 345 11.21 -11.76 -2.91
CA PRO A 345 11.05 -11.82 -1.46
C PRO A 345 12.16 -11.08 -0.70
N LEU A 346 11.80 -10.42 0.40
CA LEU A 346 12.75 -9.63 1.19
C LEU A 346 13.98 -10.45 1.65
N PRO A 347 13.86 -11.72 2.10
CA PRO A 347 15.01 -12.55 2.47
C PRO A 347 16.04 -12.77 1.35
N MET A 348 15.67 -12.52 0.08
CA MET A 348 16.61 -12.57 -1.05
C MET A 348 17.37 -11.25 -1.26
N MET A 349 16.98 -10.17 -0.60
CA MET A 349 17.60 -8.85 -0.72
C MET A 349 18.75 -8.68 0.26
N THR A 350 19.81 -7.99 -0.17
CA THR A 350 21.05 -7.81 0.63
C THR A 350 20.79 -7.26 2.02
N ALA A 351 19.93 -6.24 2.14
CA ALA A 351 19.61 -5.62 3.42
C ALA A 351 19.04 -6.62 4.45
N TYR A 352 18.14 -7.48 4.00
CA TYR A 352 17.46 -8.46 4.86
C TYR A 352 18.32 -9.69 5.14
N LYS A 353 19.19 -10.10 4.19
CA LYS A 353 20.23 -11.10 4.47
C LYS A 353 21.17 -10.63 5.57
N ASN A 354 21.55 -9.35 5.57
CA ASN A 354 22.38 -8.74 6.61
C ASN A 354 21.68 -8.69 7.99
N LEU A 355 20.35 -8.75 8.01
CA LEU A 355 19.55 -8.91 9.24
C LEU A 355 19.39 -10.37 9.67
N GLY A 356 19.99 -11.32 8.95
CA GLY A 356 19.99 -12.74 9.28
C GLY A 356 18.85 -13.57 8.65
N PHE A 357 18.07 -13.00 7.73
CA PHE A 357 17.03 -13.75 7.02
C PHE A 357 17.61 -14.55 5.85
N ASP A 358 17.14 -15.78 5.68
CA ASP A 358 17.46 -16.64 4.53
C ASP A 358 16.17 -17.07 3.82
N ILE A 359 16.19 -17.09 2.49
CA ILE A 359 15.03 -17.49 1.67
C ILE A 359 14.63 -18.96 1.89
N VAL A 360 15.52 -19.81 2.37
CA VAL A 360 15.22 -21.22 2.67
C VAL A 360 14.14 -21.38 3.74
N ASP A 361 13.98 -20.39 4.63
CA ASP A 361 12.96 -20.35 5.67
C ASP A 361 11.59 -19.89 5.14
N PHE A 362 11.52 -19.44 3.88
CA PHE A 362 10.34 -18.85 3.23
C PHE A 362 10.02 -19.54 1.90
N PRO A 363 9.82 -20.90 1.92
CA PRO A 363 9.69 -21.67 0.68
C PRO A 363 8.45 -21.30 -0.15
N HIS A 364 7.35 -20.87 0.50
CA HIS A 364 6.13 -20.47 -0.23
C HIS A 364 6.30 -19.12 -0.92
N ALA A 365 6.91 -18.14 -0.26
CA ALA A 365 7.25 -16.85 -0.86
C ALA A 365 8.19 -17.03 -2.07
N TYR A 366 9.19 -17.92 -1.96
CA TYR A 366 10.05 -18.27 -3.09
C TYR A 366 9.27 -18.93 -4.22
N ALA A 367 8.37 -19.88 -3.90
CA ALA A 367 7.56 -20.56 -4.90
C ALA A 367 6.61 -19.59 -5.65
N MET A 368 6.11 -18.55 -4.98
CA MET A 368 5.32 -17.49 -5.62
C MET A 368 6.17 -16.62 -6.56
N TYR A 369 7.40 -16.30 -6.18
CA TYR A 369 8.31 -15.42 -6.92
C TYR A 369 8.91 -16.06 -8.16
N ARG A 370 9.37 -17.35 -8.06
CA ARG A 370 10.27 -17.97 -9.07
C ARG A 370 9.72 -17.95 -10.49
N ASN A 371 8.40 -17.98 -10.64
CA ASN A 371 7.70 -18.12 -11.92
C ASN A 371 6.66 -17.01 -12.15
N GLU A 372 6.71 -15.92 -11.38
CA GLU A 372 5.78 -14.78 -11.51
C GLU A 372 6.24 -13.81 -12.57
N ILE A 373 5.30 -13.32 -13.39
CA ILE A 373 5.45 -12.19 -14.30
C ILE A 373 4.24 -11.28 -14.15
N THR A 374 4.50 -10.01 -13.87
CA THR A 374 3.48 -8.96 -13.85
C THR A 374 3.32 -8.36 -15.24
N LEU A 375 2.13 -8.45 -15.81
CA LEU A 375 1.78 -7.90 -17.10
C LEU A 375 1.35 -6.43 -17.00
N PRO A 376 1.45 -5.65 -18.11
CA PRO A 376 0.96 -4.28 -18.16
C PRO A 376 -0.51 -4.17 -17.73
N LEU A 377 -0.79 -3.28 -16.78
CA LEU A 377 -2.17 -2.97 -16.38
C LEU A 377 -2.28 -1.50 -15.97
N HIS A 378 -2.86 -0.69 -16.85
CA HIS A 378 -3.10 0.73 -16.60
C HIS A 378 -4.27 1.25 -17.46
N THR A 379 -4.90 2.32 -17.02
CA THR A 379 -6.14 2.86 -17.64
C THR A 379 -5.97 3.40 -19.06
N ARG A 380 -4.71 3.73 -19.45
CA ARG A 380 -4.36 4.18 -20.81
C ARG A 380 -4.17 3.05 -21.82
N LEU A 381 -4.18 1.79 -21.34
CA LEU A 381 -4.04 0.63 -22.21
C LEU A 381 -5.29 0.51 -23.10
N THR A 382 -5.10 0.50 -24.43
CA THR A 382 -6.19 0.28 -25.38
C THR A 382 -6.58 -1.19 -25.44
N ASP A 383 -7.71 -1.47 -26.05
CA ASP A 383 -8.16 -2.85 -26.26
C ASP A 383 -7.22 -3.59 -27.20
N GLU A 384 -6.74 -2.92 -28.27
CA GLU A 384 -5.77 -3.47 -29.23
C GLU A 384 -4.42 -3.77 -28.56
N GLU A 385 -3.93 -2.87 -27.71
CA GLU A 385 -2.71 -3.09 -26.91
C GLU A 385 -2.87 -4.28 -25.96
N THR A 386 -4.04 -4.42 -25.35
CA THR A 386 -4.34 -5.55 -24.45
C THR A 386 -4.30 -6.88 -25.22
N GLU A 387 -4.94 -6.95 -26.38
CA GLU A 387 -4.92 -8.14 -27.25
C GLU A 387 -3.48 -8.45 -27.74
N TYR A 388 -2.70 -7.41 -28.04
CA TYR A 388 -1.29 -7.57 -28.42
C TYR A 388 -0.47 -8.16 -27.27
N VAL A 389 -0.64 -7.70 -26.03
CA VAL A 389 0.00 -8.30 -24.85
C VAL A 389 -0.39 -9.76 -24.69
N ILE A 390 -1.68 -10.07 -24.73
CA ILE A 390 -2.22 -11.43 -24.57
C ILE A 390 -1.63 -12.38 -25.61
N SER A 391 -1.73 -12.03 -26.90
CA SER A 391 -1.29 -12.91 -27.99
C SER A 391 0.22 -13.17 -27.94
N ASN A 392 1.02 -12.14 -27.69
CA ASN A 392 2.48 -12.28 -27.56
C ASN A 392 2.88 -13.08 -26.32
N TYR A 393 2.21 -12.88 -25.19
CA TYR A 393 2.51 -13.60 -23.96
C TYR A 393 2.23 -15.10 -24.12
N ILE A 394 1.07 -15.48 -24.68
CA ILE A 394 0.72 -16.87 -24.95
C ILE A 394 1.70 -17.50 -25.94
N ASP A 395 2.03 -16.82 -27.03
CA ASP A 395 2.98 -17.31 -28.05
C ASP A 395 4.36 -17.60 -27.44
N ILE A 396 4.89 -16.66 -26.63
CA ILE A 396 6.22 -16.81 -26.00
C ILE A 396 6.25 -17.97 -25.00
N ILE A 397 5.19 -18.18 -24.25
CA ILE A 397 5.12 -19.27 -23.25
C ILE A 397 5.02 -20.64 -23.92
N SER A 398 4.33 -20.71 -25.07
CA SER A 398 4.10 -21.97 -25.81
C SER A 398 5.34 -22.47 -26.55
N HIS A 399 6.35 -21.62 -26.73
CA HIS A 399 7.62 -21.89 -27.41
C HIS A 399 8.85 -21.61 -26.54
#